data_cc1fb635bf785252826848a7ace3e675
#
_entry.id   cc1fb635bf785252826848a7ace3e675
#
_cell.length_a   1.000
_cell.length_b   1.000
_cell.length_c   1.000
_cell.angle_alpha   90.00
_cell.angle_beta   90.00
_cell.angle_gamma   90.00
#
_symmetry.space_group_name_H-M   'P 1'
#
loop_
_entity.id
_entity.type
_entity.pdbx_description
1 polymer ?
#
loop_
_entity_poly.entity_id
_entity_poly.type
_entity_poly.pdbx_seq_one_letter_code
_entity_poly.pdbx_strand_id
1 'polypeptide(L)'
;MSKSLDADVRRLLDAPNFAALSTLMPDGSPKVEPIWVGREGDHILIATDRRGVKGKNLELDKRVALSITDFGNPYEQALIRGRVIETRDDNELVILDRLSHQYLSKPFPRRKWSTRVVYVVEADVARYYKSPLEHTPA
;
A
#
# COMPACT_ATOMS: atom_id res chain seq x y z
N MET A 1 0.02 -8.16 17.94
CA MET A 1 -1.36 -8.53 17.57
C MET A 1 -1.76 -7.75 16.33
N SER A 2 -2.42 -8.41 15.39
CA SER A 2 -2.89 -7.70 14.23
C SER A 2 -4.10 -6.83 14.56
N LYS A 3 -4.19 -5.69 13.89
CA LYS A 3 -5.29 -4.76 14.01
C LYS A 3 -6.36 -5.12 12.98
N SER A 4 -7.59 -5.35 13.44
CA SER A 4 -8.73 -5.49 12.53
C SER A 4 -8.99 -4.14 11.86
N LEU A 5 -9.22 -4.16 10.55
CA LEU A 5 -9.47 -2.95 9.77
C LEU A 5 -10.97 -2.63 9.77
N ASP A 6 -11.30 -1.37 10.07
CA ASP A 6 -12.68 -0.91 9.98
C ASP A 6 -13.18 -0.91 8.53
N ALA A 7 -14.50 -0.95 8.34
CA ALA A 7 -15.12 -0.98 7.02
C ALA A 7 -14.68 0.20 6.15
N ASP A 8 -14.54 1.39 6.72
CA ASP A 8 -14.10 2.58 5.95
C ASP A 8 -12.65 2.48 5.52
N VAL A 9 -11.76 1.94 6.36
CA VAL A 9 -10.37 1.70 6.00
C VAL A 9 -10.30 0.67 4.87
N ARG A 10 -11.06 -0.41 4.96
CA ARG A 10 -11.11 -1.44 3.91
C ARG A 10 -11.61 -0.85 2.59
N ARG A 11 -12.63 -0.02 2.63
CA ARG A 11 -13.18 0.63 1.42
C ARG A 11 -12.12 1.49 0.73
N LEU A 12 -11.38 2.27 1.50
CA LEU A 12 -10.30 3.10 0.93
C LEU A 12 -9.18 2.25 0.32
N LEU A 13 -8.84 1.13 0.95
CA LEU A 13 -7.82 0.22 0.43
C LEU A 13 -8.28 -0.55 -0.81
N ASP A 14 -9.57 -0.84 -0.95
CA ASP A 14 -10.10 -1.63 -2.05
C ASP A 14 -10.38 -0.78 -3.30
N ALA A 15 -10.55 0.52 -3.15
CA ALA A 15 -10.77 1.45 -4.26
C ALA A 15 -9.42 1.87 -4.89
N PRO A 16 -9.43 2.42 -6.14
CA PRO A 16 -8.19 2.83 -6.80
C PRO A 16 -7.62 4.14 -6.24
N ASN A 17 -7.37 4.16 -4.95
CA ASN A 17 -6.75 5.28 -4.25
C ASN A 17 -5.26 5.06 -4.12
N PHE A 18 -4.46 6.09 -4.43
CA PHE A 18 -3.01 5.99 -4.20
C PHE A 18 -2.72 6.06 -2.71
N ALA A 19 -1.80 5.24 -2.27
CA ALA A 19 -1.29 5.28 -0.90
C ALA A 19 0.08 5.96 -0.91
N ALA A 20 0.28 6.90 0.00
CA ALA A 20 1.62 7.42 0.28
C ALA A 20 2.27 6.43 1.25
N LEU A 21 3.30 5.75 0.78
CA LEU A 21 4.03 4.76 1.59
C LEU A 21 5.33 5.36 2.09
N SER A 22 5.53 5.31 3.41
CA SER A 22 6.80 5.66 4.02
C SER A 22 7.55 4.41 4.42
N THR A 23 8.83 4.34 4.01
CA THR A 23 9.80 3.34 4.43
C THR A 23 11.03 4.05 4.98
N LEU A 24 11.90 3.31 5.68
CA LEU A 24 13.10 3.89 6.29
C LEU A 24 14.32 3.54 5.47
N MET A 25 15.11 4.57 5.13
CA MET A 25 16.41 4.40 4.49
C MET A 25 17.40 3.76 5.45
N PRO A 26 18.54 3.24 4.95
CA PRO A 26 19.54 2.61 5.83
C PRO A 26 20.05 3.50 6.97
N ASP A 27 20.05 4.82 6.80
CA ASP A 27 20.45 5.78 7.84
C ASP A 27 19.31 6.15 8.79
N GLY A 28 18.12 5.53 8.61
CA GLY A 28 16.94 5.81 9.42
C GLY A 28 16.09 6.97 8.93
N SER A 29 16.52 7.68 7.89
CA SER A 29 15.70 8.78 7.36
C SER A 29 14.46 8.23 6.64
N PRO A 30 13.31 8.90 6.76
CA PRO A 30 12.09 8.45 6.10
C PRO A 30 12.09 8.79 4.61
N LYS A 31 11.56 7.86 3.82
CA LYS A 31 11.30 8.04 2.39
C LYS A 31 9.81 7.86 2.16
N VAL A 32 9.20 8.68 1.33
CA VAL A 32 7.77 8.56 0.99
C VAL A 32 7.58 8.57 -0.52
N GLU A 33 6.65 7.75 -1.00
CA GLU A 33 6.27 7.73 -2.41
C GLU A 33 4.83 7.25 -2.57
N PRO A 34 4.12 7.67 -3.64
CA PRO A 34 2.79 7.16 -3.93
C PRO A 34 2.89 5.78 -4.56
N ILE A 35 2.02 4.86 -4.14
CA ILE A 35 1.99 3.49 -4.64
C ILE A 35 0.56 3.02 -4.81
N TRP A 36 0.41 1.93 -5.56
CA TRP A 36 -0.80 1.11 -5.51
C TRP A 36 -0.76 0.27 -4.24
N VAL A 37 -1.93 0.00 -3.70
CA VAL A 37 -2.07 -0.80 -2.48
C VAL A 37 -3.23 -1.77 -2.65
N GLY A 38 -3.10 -2.96 -2.09
CA GLY A 38 -4.16 -3.96 -2.07
C GLY A 38 -4.44 -4.43 -0.66
N ARG A 39 -5.39 -5.33 -0.54
CA ARG A 39 -5.79 -5.87 0.75
C ARG A 39 -6.11 -7.37 0.62
N GLU A 40 -5.77 -8.11 1.67
CA GLU A 40 -6.12 -9.50 1.84
C GLU A 40 -6.54 -9.67 3.32
N GLY A 41 -7.85 -9.77 3.56
CA GLY A 41 -8.36 -9.76 4.92
C GLY A 41 -8.03 -8.44 5.62
N ASP A 42 -7.37 -8.53 6.77
CA ASP A 42 -6.91 -7.37 7.53
C ASP A 42 -5.46 -7.01 7.23
N HIS A 43 -4.85 -7.62 6.22
CA HIS A 43 -3.50 -7.33 5.79
C HIS A 43 -3.47 -6.43 4.55
N ILE A 44 -2.44 -5.62 4.45
CA ILE A 44 -2.24 -4.70 3.34
C ILE A 44 -1.15 -5.29 2.44
N LEU A 45 -1.37 -5.22 1.13
CA LEU A 45 -0.45 -5.80 0.15
C LEU A 45 0.26 -4.70 -0.61
N ILE A 46 1.60 -4.78 -0.65
CA ILE A 46 2.45 -3.87 -1.42
C ILE A 46 3.21 -4.71 -2.44
N ALA A 47 2.93 -4.50 -3.72
CA ALA A 47 3.61 -5.19 -4.81
C ALA A 47 4.71 -4.31 -5.38
N THR A 48 5.94 -4.82 -5.43
CA THR A 48 7.08 -4.05 -5.91
C THR A 48 8.18 -4.95 -6.47
N ASP A 49 9.26 -4.33 -6.93
CA ASP A 49 10.48 -5.04 -7.33
C ASP A 49 11.43 -5.06 -6.12
N ARG A 50 11.91 -6.25 -5.76
CA ARG A 50 12.82 -6.44 -4.63
C ARG A 50 14.11 -5.62 -4.77
N ARG A 51 14.54 -5.36 -6.01
CA ARG A 51 15.77 -4.60 -6.30
C ARG A 51 15.61 -3.09 -6.17
N GLY A 52 14.39 -2.59 -6.12
CA GLY A 52 14.14 -1.16 -5.96
C GLY A 52 14.48 -0.68 -4.57
N VAL A 53 14.54 0.66 -4.38
CA VAL A 53 14.89 1.27 -3.10
C VAL A 53 13.89 0.86 -2.00
N LYS A 54 12.62 0.91 -2.31
CA LYS A 54 11.56 0.52 -1.38
C LYS A 54 11.70 -0.96 -0.95
N GLY A 55 12.00 -1.85 -1.90
CA GLY A 55 12.24 -3.26 -1.59
C GLY A 55 13.45 -3.44 -0.68
N LYS A 56 14.56 -2.78 -0.98
CA LYS A 56 15.76 -2.83 -0.15
C LYS A 56 15.50 -2.28 1.25
N ASN A 57 14.77 -1.19 1.35
CA ASN A 57 14.40 -0.60 2.65
C ASN A 57 13.61 -1.59 3.49
N LEU A 58 12.62 -2.26 2.90
CA LEU A 58 11.76 -3.20 3.62
C LEU A 58 12.46 -4.50 4.00
N GLU A 59 13.50 -4.89 3.27
CA GLU A 59 14.34 -6.03 3.69
C GLU A 59 15.16 -5.70 4.94
N LEU A 60 15.59 -4.44 5.10
CA LEU A 60 16.39 -4.00 6.24
C LEU A 60 15.54 -3.60 7.44
N ASP A 61 14.42 -2.92 7.21
CA ASP A 61 13.54 -2.43 8.27
C ASP A 61 12.09 -2.66 7.87
N LYS A 62 11.37 -3.43 8.66
CA LYS A 62 10.01 -3.86 8.34
C LYS A 62 8.94 -2.83 8.65
N ARG A 63 9.29 -1.71 9.30
CA ARG A 63 8.32 -0.68 9.69
C ARG A 63 7.85 0.10 8.48
N VAL A 64 6.54 0.37 8.41
CA VAL A 64 5.91 1.15 7.35
C VAL A 64 4.88 2.10 7.92
N ALA A 65 4.62 3.17 7.19
CA ALA A 65 3.46 4.01 7.40
C ALA A 65 2.81 4.27 6.05
N LEU A 66 1.48 4.32 6.04
CA LEU A 66 0.70 4.59 4.83
C LEU A 66 -0.35 5.64 5.13
N SER A 67 -0.56 6.51 4.16
CA SER A 67 -1.68 7.45 4.15
C SER A 67 -2.44 7.24 2.85
N ILE A 68 -3.72 6.88 2.95
CA ILE A 68 -4.59 6.67 1.80
C ILE A 68 -5.65 7.76 1.81
N THR A 69 -5.73 8.52 0.73
CA THR A 69 -6.74 9.55 0.54
C THR A 69 -7.74 9.09 -0.49
N ASP A 70 -9.03 9.35 -0.28
CA ASP A 70 -10.01 9.11 -1.34
C ASP A 70 -9.68 9.97 -2.57
N PHE A 71 -9.61 9.35 -3.73
CA PHE A 71 -9.19 10.05 -4.96
C PHE A 71 -10.12 11.20 -5.34
N GLY A 72 -11.42 11.04 -5.07
CA GLY A 72 -12.41 12.08 -5.37
C GLY A 72 -12.64 13.07 -4.23
N ASN A 73 -12.24 12.71 -3.01
CA ASN A 73 -12.43 13.56 -1.82
C ASN A 73 -11.22 13.45 -0.88
N PRO A 74 -10.22 14.33 -1.04
CA PRO A 74 -8.99 14.24 -0.24
C PRO A 74 -9.20 14.54 1.25
N TYR A 75 -10.38 14.98 1.66
CA TYR A 75 -10.72 15.17 3.08
C TYR A 75 -11.14 13.86 3.76
N GLU A 76 -11.16 12.76 3.04
CA GLU A 76 -11.43 11.43 3.55
C GLU A 76 -10.16 10.60 3.45
N GLN A 77 -9.68 10.08 4.58
CA GLN A 77 -8.37 9.42 4.63
C GLN A 77 -8.30 8.28 5.61
N ALA A 78 -7.37 7.38 5.36
CA ALA A 78 -6.95 6.35 6.31
C ALA A 78 -5.47 6.52 6.60
N LEU A 79 -5.09 6.47 7.88
CA LEU A 79 -3.72 6.56 8.35
C LEU A 79 -3.35 5.23 9.00
N ILE A 80 -2.30 4.59 8.50
CA ILE A 80 -1.91 3.25 8.92
C ILE A 80 -0.44 3.25 9.29
N ARG A 81 -0.12 2.62 10.43
CA ARG A 81 1.26 2.28 10.78
C ARG A 81 1.32 0.79 11.06
N GLY A 82 2.35 0.15 10.59
CA GLY A 82 2.48 -1.28 10.76
C GLY A 82 3.85 -1.78 10.36
N ARG A 83 3.91 -3.05 10.05
CA ARG A 83 5.15 -3.71 9.69
C ARG A 83 4.92 -4.83 8.70
N VAL A 84 5.92 -5.11 7.90
CA VAL A 84 5.93 -6.26 7.00
C VAL A 84 6.07 -7.53 7.84
N ILE A 85 5.13 -8.46 7.66
CA ILE A 85 5.14 -9.74 8.37
C ILE A 85 5.47 -10.92 7.46
N GLU A 86 5.39 -10.74 6.15
CA GLU A 86 5.61 -11.80 5.18
C GLU A 86 6.06 -11.18 3.86
N THR A 87 6.93 -11.89 3.16
CA THR A 87 7.34 -11.55 1.79
C THR A 87 7.02 -12.74 0.90
N ARG A 88 6.32 -12.50 -0.21
CA ARG A 88 5.94 -13.53 -1.18
C ARG A 88 6.55 -13.20 -2.53
N ASP A 89 7.05 -14.20 -3.24
CA ASP A 89 7.44 -14.01 -4.64
C ASP A 89 6.19 -13.80 -5.50
N ASP A 90 6.27 -12.89 -6.48
CA ASP A 90 5.16 -12.58 -7.39
C ASP A 90 5.66 -12.49 -8.84
N ASN A 91 6.63 -13.34 -9.20
CA ASN A 91 7.21 -13.32 -10.54
C ASN A 91 6.21 -13.68 -11.64
N GLU A 92 5.14 -14.41 -11.31
CA GLU A 92 4.05 -14.70 -12.23
C GLU A 92 2.98 -13.59 -12.25
N LEU A 93 3.18 -12.53 -11.49
CA LEU A 93 2.35 -11.32 -11.47
C LEU A 93 0.91 -11.55 -10.99
N VAL A 94 0.65 -12.57 -10.18
CA VAL A 94 -0.70 -12.89 -9.72
C VAL A 94 -1.28 -11.72 -8.91
N ILE A 95 -0.54 -11.25 -7.92
CA ILE A 95 -0.99 -10.13 -7.07
C ILE A 95 -0.88 -8.81 -7.82
N LEU A 96 0.20 -8.60 -8.57
CA LEU A 96 0.34 -7.37 -9.34
C LEU A 96 -0.78 -7.20 -10.36
N ASP A 97 -1.20 -8.28 -11.04
CA ASP A 97 -2.33 -8.23 -11.96
C ASP A 97 -3.63 -7.89 -11.23
N ARG A 98 -3.83 -8.46 -10.04
CA ARG A 98 -5.00 -8.12 -9.22
C ARG A 98 -5.03 -6.63 -8.89
N LEU A 99 -3.89 -6.06 -8.48
CA LEU A 99 -3.80 -4.62 -8.22
C LEU A 99 -3.98 -3.81 -9.51
N SER A 100 -3.42 -4.26 -10.61
CA SER A 100 -3.59 -3.59 -11.89
C SER A 100 -5.06 -3.52 -12.31
N HIS A 101 -5.83 -4.59 -12.09
CA HIS A 101 -7.27 -4.57 -12.34
C HIS A 101 -7.99 -3.55 -11.44
N GLN A 102 -7.58 -3.43 -10.18
CA GLN A 102 -8.14 -2.44 -9.26
C GLN A 102 -7.90 -1.00 -9.74
N TYR A 103 -6.71 -0.71 -10.26
CA TYR A 103 -6.30 0.65 -10.62
C TYR A 103 -6.46 0.98 -12.11
N LEU A 104 -6.27 -0.01 -12.99
CA LEU A 104 -6.26 0.20 -14.45
C LEU A 104 -7.34 -0.57 -15.20
N SER A 105 -8.06 -1.45 -14.52
CA SER A 105 -9.08 -2.34 -15.11
C SER A 105 -8.52 -3.28 -16.18
N LYS A 106 -7.25 -3.63 -16.09
CA LYS A 106 -6.58 -4.54 -17.02
C LYS A 106 -5.34 -5.19 -16.36
N PRO A 107 -4.81 -6.28 -16.94
CA PRO A 107 -3.56 -6.87 -16.46
C PRO A 107 -2.41 -5.87 -16.56
N PHE A 108 -1.39 -6.05 -15.71
CA PHE A 108 -0.22 -5.17 -15.74
C PHE A 108 0.51 -5.31 -17.08
N PRO A 109 0.81 -4.20 -17.78
CA PRO A 109 1.33 -4.27 -19.15
C PRO A 109 2.71 -4.91 -19.28
N ARG A 110 3.60 -4.73 -18.31
CA ARG A 110 4.94 -5.31 -18.35
C ARG A 110 4.89 -6.74 -17.82
N ARG A 111 5.04 -7.72 -18.72
CA ARG A 111 4.81 -9.13 -18.39
C ARG A 111 6.05 -9.91 -17.96
N LYS A 112 7.26 -9.47 -18.30
CA LYS A 112 8.47 -10.20 -17.95
C LYS A 112 9.16 -9.56 -16.76
N TRP A 113 9.26 -10.30 -15.67
CA TRP A 113 9.86 -9.82 -14.44
C TRP A 113 10.41 -10.99 -13.63
N SER A 114 11.59 -10.83 -13.01
CA SER A 114 12.24 -11.92 -12.27
C SER A 114 12.39 -11.66 -10.78
N THR A 115 12.06 -10.47 -10.32
CA THR A 115 12.25 -10.05 -8.91
C THR A 115 11.04 -9.37 -8.30
N ARG A 116 9.85 -9.69 -8.82
CA ARG A 116 8.59 -9.17 -8.25
C ARG A 116 8.29 -9.84 -6.92
N VAL A 117 7.92 -9.03 -5.95
CA VAL A 117 7.54 -9.51 -4.62
C VAL A 117 6.30 -8.78 -4.14
N VAL A 118 5.63 -9.40 -3.18
CA VAL A 118 4.55 -8.78 -2.41
C VAL A 118 4.97 -8.76 -0.95
N TYR A 119 4.96 -7.58 -0.36
CA TYR A 119 5.13 -7.42 1.08
C TYR A 119 3.76 -7.37 1.73
N VAL A 120 3.54 -8.26 2.69
CA VAL A 120 2.29 -8.33 3.45
C VAL A 120 2.48 -7.54 4.73
N VAL A 121 1.64 -6.52 4.93
CA VAL A 121 1.73 -5.60 6.06
C VAL A 121 0.62 -5.89 7.07
N GLU A 122 1.00 -6.01 8.33
CA GLU A 122 0.07 -6.06 9.46
C GLU A 122 0.00 -4.68 10.09
N ALA A 123 -1.22 -4.15 10.26
CA ALA A 123 -1.41 -2.84 10.85
C ALA A 123 -1.35 -2.92 12.39
N ASP A 124 -0.57 -2.05 12.99
CA ASP A 124 -0.57 -1.84 14.45
C ASP A 124 -1.55 -0.72 14.81
N VAL A 125 -1.69 0.27 13.93
CA VAL A 125 -2.65 1.37 14.03
C VAL A 125 -3.28 1.56 12.66
N ALA A 126 -4.61 1.65 12.62
CA ALA A 126 -5.34 1.96 11.40
C ALA A 126 -6.51 2.87 11.80
N ARG A 127 -6.49 4.12 11.31
CA ARG A 127 -7.48 5.15 11.66
C ARG A 127 -8.11 5.73 10.41
N TYR A 128 -9.42 5.80 10.42
CA TYR A 128 -10.18 6.51 9.41
C TYR A 128 -10.55 7.89 9.92
N TYR A 129 -10.46 8.89 9.04
CA TYR A 129 -10.87 10.24 9.35
C TYR A 129 -11.52 10.89 8.14
N LYS A 130 -12.63 11.57 8.36
CA LYS A 130 -13.31 12.37 7.34
C LYS A 130 -13.56 13.76 7.90
N SER A 131 -12.96 14.77 7.25
CA SER A 131 -13.22 16.17 7.57
C SER A 131 -14.60 16.59 7.05
N PRO A 132 -15.30 17.50 7.73
CA PRO A 132 -16.53 18.06 7.19
C PRO A 132 -16.34 19.02 6.02
N LEU A 133 -15.10 19.26 5.61
CA LEU A 133 -14.77 20.14 4.48
C LEU A 133 -15.18 19.49 3.16
N GLU A 134 -15.50 20.33 2.17
CA GLU A 134 -15.80 19.88 0.83
C GLU A 134 -14.60 20.13 -0.08
N HIS A 135 -14.31 19.15 -0.93
CA HIS A 135 -13.24 19.27 -1.91
C HIS A 135 -13.76 20.05 -3.13
N THR A 136 -13.03 21.09 -3.51
CA THR A 136 -13.30 21.84 -4.73
C THR A 136 -12.24 21.48 -5.77
N PRO A 137 -12.58 20.69 -6.79
CA PRO A 137 -11.62 20.36 -7.85
C PRO A 137 -11.16 21.60 -8.58
N ALA A 138 -9.88 21.62 -8.97
CA ALA A 138 -9.32 22.71 -9.76
C ALA A 138 -9.80 22.65 -11.21
#